data_9bf59db71b41df1b0ac42b18ef97e470
#
_entry.id   9bf59db71b41df1b0ac42b18ef97e470
#
_cell.length_a   1.000
_cell.length_b   1.000
_cell.length_c   1.000
_cell.angle_alpha   90.00
_cell.angle_beta   90.00
_cell.angle_gamma   90.00
#
_symmetry.space_group_name_H-M   'P 1'
#
loop_
_entity.id
_entity.type
_entity.pdbx_description
1 polymer ?
#
loop_
_entity_poly.entity_id
_entity_poly.type
_entity_poly.pdbx_seq_one_letter_code
_entity_poly.pdbx_strand_id
1 'polypeptide(L)'
;MSHDHAVTIRRLSENDLRLAQGIDVSEDGHLLYRYRNGALTTEPREWHRPAWDAAHWEDKLTTWAQVLRWDVVLGAFDGATLVGMASLRYRLTETMAQLVSLHVSRAYRRHGVATQLVDELIRLAKQNNVSELYVSASETESAIRFYTRHGFAPTAHVNQRLFDLEPDDIHMTLTL
;
A
#
# COMPACT_ATOMS: atom_id res chain seq x y z
N MET A 1 28.24 -2.83 9.66
CA MET A 1 27.51 -4.06 9.98
C MET A 1 26.06 -3.82 9.54
N SER A 2 25.65 -4.46 8.42
CA SER A 2 24.24 -4.41 7.96
C SER A 2 23.44 -5.18 8.99
N HIS A 3 22.61 -4.50 9.77
CA HIS A 3 21.58 -5.17 10.53
C HIS A 3 20.55 -5.66 9.50
N ASP A 4 20.61 -6.95 9.21
CA ASP A 4 19.56 -7.65 8.48
C ASP A 4 18.36 -7.67 9.44
N HIS A 5 17.46 -6.73 9.25
CA HIS A 5 16.21 -6.64 10.02
C HIS A 5 15.27 -7.76 9.55
N ALA A 6 15.48 -8.95 10.09
CA ALA A 6 14.56 -10.07 9.86
C ALA A 6 13.21 -9.73 10.49
N VAL A 7 12.27 -9.25 9.65
CA VAL A 7 10.92 -8.97 10.09
C VAL A 7 10.06 -10.22 10.03
N THR A 8 9.10 -10.33 10.95
CA THR A 8 8.08 -11.38 10.95
C THR A 8 6.77 -10.82 10.41
N ILE A 9 6.20 -11.48 9.40
CA ILE A 9 4.89 -11.12 8.86
C ILE A 9 3.80 -11.93 9.57
N ARG A 10 2.77 -11.26 10.09
CA ARG A 10 1.58 -11.91 10.64
C ARG A 10 0.32 -11.08 10.42
N ARG A 11 -0.84 -11.71 10.55
CA ARG A 11 -2.12 -10.98 10.57
C ARG A 11 -2.20 -10.09 11.82
N LEU A 12 -2.76 -8.89 11.63
CA LEU A 12 -3.12 -7.99 12.72
C LEU A 12 -4.54 -8.29 13.19
N SER A 13 -4.72 -8.30 14.52
CA SER A 13 -6.02 -8.25 15.17
C SER A 13 -6.47 -6.80 15.31
N GLU A 14 -7.74 -6.58 15.67
CA GLU A 14 -8.25 -5.22 15.96
C GLU A 14 -7.41 -4.53 17.06
N ASN A 15 -6.98 -5.29 18.07
CA ASN A 15 -6.15 -4.76 19.15
C ASN A 15 -4.74 -4.34 18.70
N ASP A 16 -4.24 -4.94 17.62
CA ASP A 16 -2.92 -4.59 17.06
C ASP A 16 -2.97 -3.27 16.24
N LEU A 17 -4.13 -2.88 15.71
CA LEU A 17 -4.24 -1.74 14.79
C LEU A 17 -3.72 -0.43 15.39
N ARG A 18 -3.85 -0.25 16.71
CA ARG A 18 -3.28 0.92 17.42
C ARG A 18 -1.76 1.03 17.26
N LEU A 19 -1.06 -0.09 17.03
CA LEU A 19 0.40 -0.09 16.83
C LEU A 19 0.80 0.61 15.54
N ALA A 20 -0.12 0.78 14.58
CA ALA A 20 0.13 1.49 13.32
C ALA A 20 0.58 2.93 13.54
N GLN A 21 0.19 3.56 14.64
CA GLN A 21 0.62 4.91 15.02
C GLN A 21 2.15 5.03 15.18
N GLY A 22 2.85 3.91 15.38
CA GLY A 22 4.30 3.85 15.45
C GLY A 22 5.00 3.80 14.09
N ILE A 23 4.25 3.61 12.98
CA ILE A 23 4.82 3.57 11.64
C ILE A 23 5.11 5.00 11.16
N ASP A 24 6.39 5.33 10.94
CA ASP A 24 6.79 6.60 10.36
C ASP A 24 6.59 6.59 8.85
N VAL A 25 5.50 7.21 8.40
CA VAL A 25 5.15 7.34 6.97
C VAL A 25 5.78 8.57 6.32
N SER A 26 6.57 9.36 7.05
CA SER A 26 7.18 10.58 6.51
C SER A 26 8.05 10.28 5.28
N GLU A 27 8.02 11.18 4.32
CA GLU A 27 8.76 11.02 3.08
C GLU A 27 9.04 12.38 2.44
N ASP A 28 10.21 12.48 1.81
CA ASP A 28 10.62 13.62 0.99
C ASP A 28 10.85 13.13 -0.42
N GLY A 29 10.48 13.95 -1.40
CA GLY A 29 10.68 13.63 -2.81
C GLY A 29 10.82 14.87 -3.67
N HIS A 30 11.27 14.66 -4.89
CA HIS A 30 11.48 15.71 -5.90
C HIS A 30 10.88 15.35 -7.25
N LEU A 31 10.12 14.26 -7.31
CA LEU A 31 9.50 13.74 -8.53
C LEU A 31 8.13 13.18 -8.22
N LEU A 32 7.14 13.57 -9.02
CA LEU A 32 5.81 12.96 -9.02
C LEU A 32 5.54 12.30 -10.37
N TYR A 33 4.67 11.30 -10.36
CA TYR A 33 4.18 10.64 -11.56
C TYR A 33 2.76 11.09 -11.89
N ARG A 34 2.44 11.10 -13.18
CA ARG A 34 1.09 11.37 -13.71
C ARG A 34 0.74 10.32 -14.75
N TYR A 35 -0.49 9.85 -14.74
CA TYR A 35 -0.99 8.99 -15.80
C TYR A 35 -2.07 9.74 -16.60
N ARG A 36 -1.76 10.07 -17.85
CA ARG A 36 -2.66 10.80 -18.74
C ARG A 36 -2.57 10.27 -20.16
N ASN A 37 -3.73 10.14 -20.81
CA ASN A 37 -3.81 9.69 -22.20
C ASN A 37 -3.07 8.37 -22.48
N GLY A 38 -3.14 7.43 -21.54
CA GLY A 38 -2.49 6.12 -21.66
C GLY A 38 -0.98 6.12 -21.42
N ALA A 39 -0.39 7.22 -20.99
CA ALA A 39 1.04 7.35 -20.74
C ALA A 39 1.33 7.76 -19.30
N LEU A 40 2.35 7.11 -18.72
CA LEU A 40 2.94 7.48 -17.44
C LEU A 40 4.05 8.50 -17.69
N THR A 41 3.91 9.69 -17.11
CA THR A 41 4.87 10.79 -17.24
C THR A 41 5.38 11.23 -15.87
N THR A 42 6.47 11.96 -15.83
CA THR A 42 7.07 12.48 -14.59
C THR A 42 7.01 13.99 -14.55
N GLU A 43 6.82 14.54 -13.37
CA GLU A 43 6.79 15.96 -13.06
C GLU A 43 7.83 16.26 -11.97
N PRO A 44 8.92 17.00 -12.26
CA PRO A 44 9.84 17.47 -11.24
C PRO A 44 9.11 18.41 -10.27
N ARG A 45 9.05 18.02 -8.99
CA ARG A 45 8.37 18.80 -7.94
C ARG A 45 8.91 18.41 -6.59
N GLU A 46 9.44 19.36 -5.85
CA GLU A 46 9.80 19.16 -4.44
C GLU A 46 8.54 19.01 -3.60
N TRP A 47 8.50 17.98 -2.78
CA TRP A 47 7.39 17.73 -1.87
C TRP A 47 7.86 17.08 -0.58
N HIS A 48 7.09 17.30 0.48
CA HIS A 48 7.29 16.73 1.81
C HIS A 48 5.97 16.21 2.35
N ARG A 49 5.98 14.96 2.81
CA ARG A 49 4.89 14.36 3.59
C ARG A 49 5.38 14.17 5.03
N PRO A 50 4.76 14.83 6.02
CA PRO A 50 5.11 14.62 7.42
C PRO A 50 4.69 13.23 7.91
N ALA A 51 5.23 12.81 9.05
CA ALA A 51 4.69 11.67 9.79
C ALA A 51 3.22 11.97 10.18
N TRP A 52 2.41 10.93 10.20
CA TRP A 52 1.02 11.07 10.63
C TRP A 52 0.94 11.02 12.16
N ASP A 53 0.17 11.92 12.72
CA ASP A 53 -0.19 11.89 14.13
C ASP A 53 -1.28 10.82 14.42
N ALA A 54 -1.61 10.66 15.69
CA ALA A 54 -2.59 9.66 16.12
C ALA A 54 -3.98 9.87 15.48
N ALA A 55 -4.42 11.13 15.35
CA ALA A 55 -5.72 11.46 14.78
C ALA A 55 -5.78 11.12 13.27
N HIS A 56 -4.70 11.40 12.54
CA HIS A 56 -4.60 11.05 11.12
C HIS A 56 -4.58 9.52 10.92
N TRP A 57 -3.86 8.79 11.77
CA TRP A 57 -3.88 7.33 11.72
C TRP A 57 -5.27 6.77 12.01
N GLU A 58 -5.98 7.29 13.01
CA GLU A 58 -7.34 6.87 13.36
C GLU A 58 -8.32 7.09 12.19
N ASP A 59 -8.25 8.25 11.53
CA ASP A 59 -9.04 8.56 10.34
C ASP A 59 -8.77 7.57 9.20
N LYS A 60 -7.50 7.30 8.89
CA LYS A 60 -7.10 6.35 7.85
C LYS A 60 -7.55 4.93 8.16
N LEU A 61 -7.30 4.43 9.37
CA LEU A 61 -7.72 3.09 9.80
C LEU A 61 -9.25 2.95 9.72
N THR A 62 -9.99 3.97 10.14
CA THR A 62 -11.46 4.00 10.05
C THR A 62 -11.92 3.97 8.59
N THR A 63 -11.31 4.78 7.72
CA THR A 63 -11.64 4.82 6.28
C THR A 63 -11.38 3.46 5.63
N TRP A 64 -10.22 2.85 5.88
CA TRP A 64 -9.89 1.54 5.31
C TRP A 64 -10.81 0.42 5.81
N ALA A 65 -11.16 0.43 7.09
CA ALA A 65 -12.04 -0.58 7.68
C ALA A 65 -13.50 -0.41 7.24
N GLN A 66 -14.04 0.80 7.27
CA GLN A 66 -15.47 1.05 7.10
C GLN A 66 -15.86 1.42 5.67
N VAL A 67 -15.06 2.21 4.97
CA VAL A 67 -15.35 2.68 3.61
C VAL A 67 -14.82 1.70 2.56
N LEU A 68 -13.56 1.28 2.68
CA LEU A 68 -12.91 0.37 1.74
C LEU A 68 -13.09 -1.10 2.13
N ARG A 69 -13.44 -1.40 3.39
CA ARG A 69 -13.81 -2.74 3.88
C ARG A 69 -12.75 -3.79 3.62
N TRP A 70 -11.56 -3.59 4.18
CA TRP A 70 -10.53 -4.61 4.13
C TRP A 70 -10.97 -5.94 4.78
N ASP A 71 -10.49 -7.06 4.25
CA ASP A 71 -10.76 -8.40 4.78
C ASP A 71 -9.56 -8.95 5.54
N VAL A 72 -8.35 -8.52 5.16
CA VAL A 72 -7.08 -8.95 5.76
C VAL A 72 -6.19 -7.75 6.00
N VAL A 73 -5.60 -7.71 7.17
CA VAL A 73 -4.53 -6.76 7.52
C VAL A 73 -3.32 -7.55 7.97
N LEU A 74 -2.18 -7.30 7.34
CA LEU A 74 -0.88 -7.88 7.70
C LEU A 74 -0.01 -6.82 8.36
N GLY A 75 0.78 -7.24 9.34
CA GLY A 75 1.83 -6.45 9.96
C GLY A 75 3.20 -7.09 9.78
N ALA A 76 4.20 -6.26 9.56
CA ALA A 76 5.61 -6.62 9.63
C ALA A 76 6.16 -6.16 10.97
N PHE A 77 6.77 -7.08 11.71
CA PHE A 77 7.27 -6.83 13.06
C PHE A 77 8.79 -7.03 13.12
N ASP A 78 9.47 -6.07 13.74
CA ASP A 78 10.82 -6.23 14.25
C ASP A 78 10.72 -6.40 15.78
N GLY A 79 10.88 -7.65 16.24
CA GLY A 79 10.53 -8.00 17.61
C GLY A 79 9.07 -7.68 17.94
N ALA A 80 8.84 -6.78 18.89
CA ALA A 80 7.49 -6.32 19.27
C ALA A 80 7.02 -5.06 18.53
N THR A 81 7.88 -4.45 17.72
CA THR A 81 7.61 -3.19 17.03
C THR A 81 6.96 -3.44 15.67
N LEU A 82 5.78 -2.87 15.44
CA LEU A 82 5.15 -2.87 14.11
C LEU A 82 5.87 -1.84 13.23
N VAL A 83 6.53 -2.31 12.16
CA VAL A 83 7.35 -1.49 11.26
C VAL A 83 6.76 -1.35 9.87
N GLY A 84 5.70 -2.08 9.57
CA GLY A 84 4.98 -1.98 8.32
C GLY A 84 3.63 -2.67 8.40
N MET A 85 2.71 -2.26 7.53
CA MET A 85 1.41 -2.90 7.38
C MET A 85 0.94 -2.87 5.94
N ALA A 86 0.14 -3.86 5.57
CA ALA A 86 -0.55 -3.91 4.30
C ALA A 86 -1.93 -4.54 4.48
N SER A 87 -2.89 -4.17 3.63
CA SER A 87 -4.24 -4.71 3.73
C SER A 87 -4.85 -5.02 2.37
N LEU A 88 -5.76 -5.99 2.37
CA LEU A 88 -6.41 -6.54 1.19
C LEU A 88 -7.92 -6.61 1.40
N ARG A 89 -8.67 -6.26 0.36
CA ARG A 89 -10.09 -6.53 0.19
C ARG A 89 -10.24 -7.56 -0.94
N TYR A 90 -10.79 -8.74 -0.65
CA TYR A 90 -10.85 -9.83 -1.63
C TYR A 90 -11.79 -9.58 -2.80
N ARG A 91 -12.89 -8.87 -2.57
CA ARG A 91 -13.96 -8.69 -3.57
C ARG A 91 -14.19 -7.23 -3.90
N LEU A 92 -13.25 -6.65 -4.65
CA LEU A 92 -13.50 -5.37 -5.33
C LEU A 92 -14.50 -5.60 -6.49
N THR A 93 -14.26 -6.68 -7.26
CA THR A 93 -15.19 -7.28 -8.22
C THR A 93 -15.24 -8.80 -7.96
N GLU A 94 -15.88 -9.58 -8.83
CA GLU A 94 -15.96 -11.03 -8.68
C GLU A 94 -14.60 -11.71 -8.65
N THR A 95 -13.65 -11.25 -9.48
CA THR A 95 -12.33 -11.86 -9.67
C THR A 95 -11.15 -10.97 -9.24
N MET A 96 -11.44 -9.71 -8.87
CA MET A 96 -10.44 -8.71 -8.53
C MET A 96 -10.44 -8.40 -7.04
N ALA A 97 -9.28 -8.38 -6.42
CA ALA A 97 -9.06 -7.87 -5.06
C ALA A 97 -8.41 -6.48 -5.10
N GLN A 98 -8.59 -5.72 -4.03
CA GLN A 98 -7.95 -4.42 -3.84
C GLN A 98 -6.85 -4.52 -2.78
N LEU A 99 -5.64 -4.10 -3.12
CA LEU A 99 -4.62 -3.75 -2.15
C LEU A 99 -4.99 -2.37 -1.59
N VAL A 100 -5.52 -2.36 -0.36
CA VAL A 100 -6.16 -1.17 0.24
C VAL A 100 -5.13 -0.22 0.82
N SER A 101 -4.11 -0.76 1.50
CA SER A 101 -3.05 0.03 2.13
C SER A 101 -1.72 -0.71 2.10
N LEU A 102 -0.62 0.04 2.01
CA LEU A 102 0.75 -0.46 2.15
C LEU A 102 1.61 0.66 2.73
N HIS A 103 2.08 0.47 3.96
CA HIS A 103 2.94 1.43 4.64
C HIS A 103 4.11 0.72 5.30
N VAL A 104 5.30 1.29 5.17
CA VAL A 104 6.52 0.82 5.83
C VAL A 104 7.21 2.01 6.47
N SER A 105 7.57 1.87 7.73
CA SER A 105 8.28 2.88 8.50
C SER A 105 9.56 3.32 7.80
N ARG A 106 9.83 4.61 7.77
CA ARG A 106 10.94 5.24 7.01
C ARG A 106 12.27 4.51 7.21
N ALA A 107 12.60 4.17 8.45
CA ALA A 107 13.84 3.48 8.79
C ALA A 107 13.95 2.04 8.24
N TYR A 108 12.83 1.43 7.87
CA TYR A 108 12.75 0.05 7.37
C TYR A 108 12.51 -0.05 5.86
N ARG A 109 12.45 1.10 5.16
CA ARG A 109 12.32 1.11 3.70
C ARG A 109 13.58 0.62 3.03
N ARG A 110 13.43 0.03 1.82
CA ARG A 110 14.52 -0.54 1.02
C ARG A 110 15.22 -1.77 1.64
N HIS A 111 14.60 -2.38 2.66
CA HIS A 111 15.03 -3.64 3.28
C HIS A 111 14.08 -4.81 2.95
N GLY A 112 13.28 -4.70 1.89
CA GLY A 112 12.41 -5.78 1.42
C GLY A 112 11.10 -5.96 2.22
N VAL A 113 10.81 -5.14 3.23
CA VAL A 113 9.61 -5.27 4.08
C VAL A 113 8.32 -5.16 3.27
N ALA A 114 8.22 -4.15 2.40
CA ALA A 114 7.05 -3.98 1.53
C ALA A 114 6.85 -5.17 0.58
N THR A 115 7.95 -5.71 0.04
CA THR A 115 7.93 -6.91 -0.83
C THR A 115 7.37 -8.11 -0.08
N GLN A 116 7.85 -8.39 1.13
CA GLN A 116 7.35 -9.51 1.95
C GLN A 116 5.86 -9.36 2.27
N LEU A 117 5.39 -8.15 2.60
CA LEU A 117 3.97 -7.88 2.83
C LEU A 117 3.13 -8.13 1.58
N VAL A 118 3.55 -7.61 0.42
CA VAL A 118 2.81 -7.77 -0.85
C VAL A 118 2.83 -9.21 -1.34
N ASP A 119 3.94 -9.92 -1.24
CA ASP A 119 4.05 -11.33 -1.62
C ASP A 119 3.09 -12.18 -0.79
N GLU A 120 2.96 -11.92 0.50
CA GLU A 120 1.99 -12.62 1.35
C GLU A 120 0.55 -12.26 1.00
N LEU A 121 0.23 -10.99 0.68
CA LEU A 121 -1.09 -10.61 0.17
C LEU A 121 -1.42 -11.30 -1.17
N ILE A 122 -0.46 -11.39 -2.08
CA ILE A 122 -0.62 -12.11 -3.37
C ILE A 122 -0.90 -13.59 -3.11
N ARG A 123 -0.16 -14.22 -2.20
CA ARG A 123 -0.38 -15.62 -1.82
C ARG A 123 -1.81 -15.84 -1.29
N LEU A 124 -2.28 -14.96 -0.40
CA LEU A 124 -3.64 -15.00 0.16
C LEU A 124 -4.70 -14.74 -0.91
N ALA A 125 -4.47 -13.80 -1.83
CA ALA A 125 -5.36 -13.51 -2.94
C ALA A 125 -5.55 -14.75 -3.85
N LYS A 126 -4.46 -15.40 -4.25
CA LYS A 126 -4.49 -16.63 -5.06
C LYS A 126 -5.25 -17.75 -4.35
N GLN A 127 -5.07 -17.92 -3.04
CA GLN A 127 -5.81 -18.92 -2.26
C GLN A 127 -7.32 -18.65 -2.20
N ASN A 128 -7.75 -17.42 -2.47
CA ASN A 128 -9.15 -17.01 -2.52
C ASN A 128 -9.69 -16.84 -3.94
N ASN A 129 -9.04 -17.47 -4.92
CA ASN A 129 -9.42 -17.47 -6.33
C ASN A 129 -9.47 -16.07 -6.97
N VAL A 130 -8.66 -15.16 -6.46
CA VAL A 130 -8.45 -13.84 -7.06
C VAL A 130 -7.51 -13.99 -8.25
N SER A 131 -7.87 -13.41 -9.38
CA SER A 131 -7.06 -13.44 -10.61
C SER A 131 -6.39 -12.12 -10.92
N GLU A 132 -6.80 -11.05 -10.24
CA GLU A 132 -6.26 -9.71 -10.48
C GLU A 132 -6.23 -8.86 -9.19
N LEU A 133 -5.18 -8.08 -9.00
CA LEU A 133 -5.08 -7.09 -7.94
C LEU A 133 -5.22 -5.69 -8.51
N TYR A 134 -5.90 -4.82 -7.76
CA TYR A 134 -6.05 -3.41 -8.02
C TYR A 134 -5.42 -2.59 -6.91
N VAL A 135 -4.78 -1.48 -7.23
CA VAL A 135 -4.27 -0.52 -6.26
C VAL A 135 -4.47 0.91 -6.75
N SER A 136 -4.88 1.81 -5.84
CA SER A 136 -4.74 3.26 -6.00
C SER A 136 -3.36 3.61 -5.43
N ALA A 137 -2.39 3.83 -6.30
CA ALA A 137 -1.02 4.10 -5.91
C ALA A 137 -0.78 5.61 -5.83
N SER A 138 -0.28 6.09 -4.69
CA SER A 138 0.11 7.49 -4.61
C SER A 138 1.11 7.83 -5.73
N GLU A 139 1.02 9.05 -6.24
CA GLU A 139 1.80 9.56 -7.37
C GLU A 139 3.32 9.69 -7.12
N THR A 140 3.79 9.24 -5.95
CA THR A 140 5.19 9.34 -5.54
C THR A 140 6.09 8.37 -6.30
N GLU A 141 7.34 8.77 -6.50
CA GLU A 141 8.33 7.93 -7.17
C GLU A 141 8.52 6.58 -6.46
N SER A 142 8.53 6.57 -5.13
CA SER A 142 8.68 5.36 -4.33
C SER A 142 7.56 4.36 -4.57
N ALA A 143 6.30 4.82 -4.57
CA ALA A 143 5.13 3.98 -4.77
C ALA A 143 5.07 3.44 -6.21
N ILE A 144 5.17 4.30 -7.21
CA ILE A 144 5.05 3.89 -8.62
C ILE A 144 6.17 2.92 -9.01
N ARG A 145 7.41 3.19 -8.61
CA ARG A 145 8.52 2.27 -8.88
C ARG A 145 8.37 0.93 -8.16
N PHE A 146 7.84 0.95 -6.93
CA PHE A 146 7.58 -0.27 -6.18
C PHE A 146 6.55 -1.14 -6.90
N TYR A 147 5.37 -0.60 -7.21
CA TYR A 147 4.32 -1.37 -7.89
C TYR A 147 4.71 -1.83 -9.29
N THR A 148 5.38 -0.99 -10.06
CA THR A 148 5.88 -1.38 -11.39
C THR A 148 6.87 -2.56 -11.32
N ARG A 149 7.78 -2.56 -10.34
CA ARG A 149 8.71 -3.69 -10.14
C ARG A 149 8.00 -4.99 -9.75
N HIS A 150 6.83 -4.89 -9.11
CA HIS A 150 6.00 -6.04 -8.76
C HIS A 150 5.04 -6.46 -9.88
N GLY A 151 5.18 -5.87 -11.08
CA GLY A 151 4.42 -6.24 -12.26
C GLY A 151 3.07 -5.51 -12.42
N PHE A 152 2.75 -4.56 -11.53
CA PHE A 152 1.58 -3.69 -11.72
C PHE A 152 1.81 -2.75 -12.89
N ALA A 153 0.75 -2.50 -13.64
CA ALA A 153 0.73 -1.51 -14.72
C ALA A 153 -0.46 -0.56 -14.56
N PRO A 154 -0.31 0.72 -14.94
CA PRO A 154 -1.42 1.65 -14.95
C PRO A 154 -2.58 1.13 -15.79
N THR A 155 -3.82 1.29 -15.29
CA THR A 155 -5.03 0.88 -15.99
C THR A 155 -5.86 2.08 -16.42
N ALA A 156 -6.39 2.01 -17.65
CA ALA A 156 -7.40 2.96 -18.13
C ALA A 156 -8.82 2.61 -17.60
N HIS A 157 -9.02 1.38 -17.11
CA HIS A 157 -10.29 0.90 -16.57
C HIS A 157 -10.33 1.09 -15.05
N VAL A 158 -10.45 2.36 -14.64
CA VAL A 158 -10.48 2.71 -13.21
C VAL A 158 -11.80 2.28 -12.55
N ASN A 159 -11.70 1.84 -11.31
CA ASN A 159 -12.88 1.71 -10.46
C ASN A 159 -13.33 3.14 -10.08
N GLN A 160 -14.51 3.55 -10.56
CA GLN A 160 -14.97 4.93 -10.41
C GLN A 160 -15.05 5.39 -8.96
N ARG A 161 -15.55 4.52 -8.06
CA ARG A 161 -15.63 4.85 -6.63
C ARG A 161 -14.26 5.11 -6.01
N LEU A 162 -13.25 4.31 -6.38
CA LEU A 162 -11.88 4.50 -5.88
C LEU A 162 -11.23 5.74 -6.50
N PHE A 163 -11.50 5.99 -7.78
CA PHE A 163 -11.04 7.20 -8.45
C PHE A 163 -11.62 8.47 -7.81
N ASP A 164 -12.90 8.46 -7.45
CA ASP A 164 -13.55 9.60 -6.80
C ASP A 164 -12.99 9.87 -5.39
N LEU A 165 -12.52 8.83 -4.70
CA LEU A 165 -11.88 8.96 -3.39
C LEU A 165 -10.43 9.47 -3.48
N GLU A 166 -9.70 9.06 -4.51
CA GLU A 166 -8.26 9.31 -4.67
C GLU A 166 -7.96 9.68 -6.14
N PRO A 167 -8.45 10.85 -6.61
CA PRO A 167 -8.38 11.22 -8.03
C PRO A 167 -6.97 11.54 -8.53
N ASP A 168 -6.04 11.87 -7.63
CA ASP A 168 -4.63 12.14 -7.97
C ASP A 168 -3.79 10.88 -8.02
N ASP A 169 -4.28 9.77 -7.44
CA ASP A 169 -3.57 8.50 -7.43
C ASP A 169 -3.52 7.87 -8.82
N ILE A 170 -2.48 7.07 -9.04
CA ILE A 170 -2.33 6.28 -10.27
C ILE A 170 -2.92 4.90 -9.99
N HIS A 171 -4.03 4.62 -10.67
CA HIS A 171 -4.72 3.34 -10.55
C HIS A 171 -3.99 2.29 -11.38
N MET A 172 -3.63 1.18 -10.74
CA MET A 172 -2.82 0.13 -11.36
C MET A 172 -3.41 -1.25 -11.10
N THR A 173 -3.14 -2.18 -11.99
CA THR A 173 -3.56 -3.59 -11.85
C THR A 173 -2.40 -4.54 -12.05
N LEU A 174 -2.52 -5.73 -11.46
CA LEU A 174 -1.62 -6.86 -11.60
C LEU A 174 -2.43 -8.12 -11.84
N THR A 175 -2.18 -8.83 -12.95
CA THR A 175 -2.71 -10.18 -13.18
C THR A 175 -1.90 -11.19 -12.35
N LEU A 176 -2.58 -12.09 -11.61
CA LEU A 176 -1.99 -13.07 -10.71
C LEU A 176 -1.70 -14.42 -11.35
#